data_4146116dff25ae9ec28715e58951e47a
#
_entry.id   4146116dff25ae9ec28715e58951e47a
#
_cell.length_a   1.000
_cell.length_b   1.000
_cell.length_c   1.000
_cell.angle_alpha   90.00
_cell.angle_beta   90.00
_cell.angle_gamma   90.00
#
_symmetry.space_group_name_H-M   'P 1'
#
loop_
_entity.id
_entity.type
_entity.pdbx_description
1 polymer ?
#
loop_
_entity_poly.entity_id
_entity_poly.type
_entity_poly.pdbx_seq_one_letter_code
_entity_poly.pdbx_strand_id
1 'polypeptide(L)'
;QTLASKILELEHDTLYNQYKDRVGELITGEVYQTWKREILVIDDQDNELILPKSETIPNDTFRKGEPVRAVIARVDNENNNPKIILSRTSPMFLQRLLEQEVPEINEGLITVRRIARIPGERAKIAVESYDERIDAVGACVGVKGARIHGIVKELNNENIDVINYSANTKIFIQRALSPAYVNSITIDEENHKADVFLQPQEV
;
A
#
# COMPACT_ATOMS: atom_id res chain seq x y z
N GLN A 1 -35.23 -25.26 6.21
CA GLN A 1 -34.66 -23.94 5.82
C GLN A 1 -35.77 -23.06 5.30
N THR A 2 -35.90 -21.84 5.84
CA THR A 2 -36.88 -20.87 5.41
C THR A 2 -36.43 -20.19 4.11
N LEU A 3 -37.35 -19.64 3.32
CA LEU A 3 -37.03 -18.88 2.10
C LEU A 3 -36.06 -17.73 2.42
N ALA A 4 -36.26 -17.04 3.55
CA ALA A 4 -35.40 -15.95 4.00
C ALA A 4 -33.95 -16.42 4.24
N SER A 5 -33.74 -17.61 4.84
CA SER A 5 -32.36 -18.11 5.05
C SER A 5 -31.66 -18.45 3.74
N LYS A 6 -32.38 -18.94 2.72
CA LYS A 6 -31.79 -19.21 1.40
C LYS A 6 -31.46 -17.94 0.63
N ILE A 7 -32.30 -16.91 0.74
CA ILE A 7 -32.01 -15.61 0.12
C ILE A 7 -30.73 -15.02 0.73
N LEU A 8 -30.60 -15.03 2.05
CA LEU A 8 -29.43 -14.54 2.76
C LEU A 8 -28.17 -15.30 2.36
N GLU A 9 -28.25 -16.62 2.24
CA GLU A 9 -27.16 -17.48 1.79
C GLU A 9 -26.69 -17.11 0.37
N LEU A 10 -27.63 -16.88 -0.56
CA LEU A 10 -27.33 -16.44 -1.92
C LEU A 10 -26.72 -15.05 -1.97
N GLU A 11 -27.20 -14.12 -1.15
CA GLU A 11 -26.64 -12.77 -1.04
C GLU A 11 -25.18 -12.83 -0.53
N HIS A 12 -24.91 -13.64 0.49
CA HIS A 12 -23.57 -13.84 1.02
C HIS A 12 -22.62 -14.49 0.00
N ASP A 13 -23.06 -15.51 -0.71
CA ASP A 13 -22.28 -16.16 -1.76
C ASP A 13 -21.99 -15.19 -2.91
N THR A 14 -22.93 -14.36 -3.28
CA THR A 14 -22.78 -13.32 -4.31
C THR A 14 -21.73 -12.31 -3.87
N LEU A 15 -21.83 -11.80 -2.65
CA LEU A 15 -20.89 -10.83 -2.09
C LEU A 15 -19.46 -11.42 -2.02
N TYR A 16 -19.32 -12.64 -1.53
CA TYR A 16 -18.04 -13.34 -1.46
C TYR A 16 -17.42 -13.50 -2.86
N ASN A 17 -18.19 -13.98 -3.83
CA ASN A 17 -17.72 -14.18 -5.20
C ASN A 17 -17.35 -12.86 -5.90
N GLN A 18 -18.04 -11.78 -5.57
CA GLN A 18 -17.76 -10.45 -6.11
C GLN A 18 -16.41 -9.91 -5.64
N TYR A 19 -16.02 -10.16 -4.39
CA TYR A 19 -14.83 -9.55 -3.79
C TYR A 19 -13.61 -10.46 -3.65
N LYS A 20 -13.78 -11.80 -3.64
CA LYS A 20 -12.67 -12.74 -3.39
C LYS A 20 -11.46 -12.55 -4.31
N ASP A 21 -11.68 -12.17 -5.57
CA ASP A 21 -10.62 -11.98 -6.57
C ASP A 21 -10.16 -10.51 -6.67
N ARG A 22 -10.72 -9.63 -5.85
CA ARG A 22 -10.40 -8.20 -5.83
C ARG A 22 -9.42 -7.81 -4.71
N VAL A 23 -8.84 -8.78 -4.02
CA VAL A 23 -7.84 -8.54 -2.97
C VAL A 23 -6.65 -7.79 -3.56
N GLY A 24 -6.24 -6.71 -2.88
CA GLY A 24 -5.20 -5.79 -3.35
C GLY A 24 -5.70 -4.65 -4.24
N GLU A 25 -6.96 -4.63 -4.63
CA GLU A 25 -7.56 -3.56 -5.41
C GLU A 25 -7.80 -2.32 -4.55
N LEU A 26 -7.50 -1.15 -5.11
CA LEU A 26 -7.82 0.14 -4.49
C LEU A 26 -9.30 0.45 -4.67
N ILE A 27 -9.96 0.78 -3.58
CA ILE A 27 -11.36 1.21 -3.59
C ILE A 27 -11.52 2.55 -2.90
N THR A 28 -12.57 3.27 -3.28
CA THR A 28 -13.06 4.45 -2.59
C THR A 28 -14.46 4.17 -2.08
N GLY A 29 -14.71 4.45 -0.82
CA GLY A 29 -16.01 4.32 -0.21
C GLY A 29 -16.34 5.53 0.64
N GLU A 30 -17.50 5.49 1.28
CA GLU A 30 -17.97 6.53 2.20
C GLU A 30 -18.08 5.95 3.61
N VAL A 31 -17.60 6.70 4.60
CA VAL A 31 -17.75 6.32 6.00
C VAL A 31 -19.22 6.37 6.39
N TYR A 32 -19.79 5.23 6.70
CA TYR A 32 -21.17 5.11 7.15
C TYR A 32 -21.29 5.24 8.66
N GLN A 33 -20.41 4.54 9.40
CA GLN A 33 -20.38 4.58 10.86
C GLN A 33 -18.98 4.28 11.40
N THR A 34 -18.64 4.91 12.53
CA THR A 34 -17.38 4.66 13.23
C THR A 34 -17.69 4.01 14.58
N TRP A 35 -17.13 2.81 14.80
CA TRP A 35 -17.21 2.08 16.05
C TRP A 35 -15.87 2.14 16.80
N LYS A 36 -15.81 1.52 17.97
CA LYS A 36 -14.61 1.54 18.81
C LYS A 36 -13.38 0.91 18.13
N ARG A 37 -13.58 -0.20 17.42
CA ARG A 37 -12.49 -1.00 16.85
C ARG A 37 -12.43 -0.97 15.32
N GLU A 38 -13.48 -0.54 14.68
CA GLU A 38 -13.60 -0.60 13.21
C GLU A 38 -14.47 0.53 12.67
N ILE A 39 -14.31 0.80 11.39
CA ILE A 39 -15.07 1.77 10.63
C ILE A 39 -15.86 1.01 9.58
N LEU A 40 -17.17 1.24 9.53
CA LEU A 40 -18.02 0.72 8.48
C LEU A 40 -17.97 1.67 7.29
N VAL A 41 -17.61 1.14 6.14
CA VAL A 41 -17.48 1.86 4.87
C VAL A 41 -18.48 1.26 3.88
N ILE A 42 -19.15 2.11 3.13
CA ILE A 42 -20.07 1.71 2.06
C ILE A 42 -19.44 2.06 0.71
N ASP A 43 -19.41 1.09 -0.20
CA ASP A 43 -18.94 1.31 -1.56
C ASP A 43 -20.04 1.89 -2.48
N ASP A 44 -19.72 2.05 -3.76
CA ASP A 44 -20.62 2.58 -4.78
C ASP A 44 -21.80 1.66 -5.14
N GLN A 45 -21.79 0.43 -4.66
CA GLN A 45 -22.84 -0.58 -4.85
C GLN A 45 -23.61 -0.89 -3.56
N ASP A 46 -23.50 -0.02 -2.56
CA ASP A 46 -24.10 -0.16 -1.23
C ASP A 46 -23.62 -1.40 -0.44
N ASN A 47 -22.46 -1.96 -0.78
CA ASN A 47 -21.87 -3.05 -0.02
C ASN A 47 -21.17 -2.54 1.23
N GLU A 48 -21.29 -3.30 2.31
CA GLU A 48 -20.64 -3.01 3.58
C GLU A 48 -19.21 -3.55 3.60
N LEU A 49 -18.25 -2.66 3.83
CA LEU A 49 -16.83 -2.95 3.94
C LEU A 49 -16.34 -2.54 5.31
N ILE A 50 -15.35 -3.25 5.84
CA ILE A 50 -14.83 -3.01 7.19
C ILE A 50 -13.39 -2.51 7.11
N LEU A 51 -13.14 -1.33 7.67
CA LEU A 51 -11.79 -0.82 7.91
C LEU A 51 -11.48 -0.92 9.40
N PRO A 52 -10.72 -1.94 9.84
CA PRO A 52 -10.28 -2.03 11.23
C PRO A 52 -9.43 -0.81 11.60
N LYS A 53 -9.56 -0.29 12.81
CA LYS A 53 -8.74 0.83 13.26
C LYS A 53 -7.26 0.48 13.37
N SER A 54 -6.93 -0.80 13.54
CA SER A 54 -5.55 -1.30 13.43
C SER A 54 -4.96 -1.20 12.03
N GLU A 55 -5.80 -1.07 10.99
CA GLU A 55 -5.43 -0.92 9.59
C GLU A 55 -5.58 0.53 9.09
N THR A 56 -5.78 1.48 9.99
CA THR A 56 -5.72 2.91 9.70
C THR A 56 -4.31 3.44 9.93
N ILE A 57 -3.96 4.49 9.18
CA ILE A 57 -2.68 5.19 9.38
C ILE A 57 -2.77 5.98 10.69
N PRO A 58 -1.68 6.08 11.48
CA PRO A 58 -1.67 7.00 12.63
C PRO A 58 -2.13 8.41 12.23
N ASN A 59 -2.98 8.99 13.05
CA ASN A 59 -3.67 10.27 12.82
C ASN A 59 -4.79 10.24 11.77
N ASP A 60 -5.15 9.09 11.20
CA ASP A 60 -6.39 8.98 10.45
C ASP A 60 -7.58 9.29 11.35
N THR A 61 -8.41 10.24 10.91
CA THR A 61 -9.67 10.60 11.57
C THR A 61 -10.76 10.59 10.51
N PHE A 62 -11.72 9.70 10.65
CA PHE A 62 -12.83 9.60 9.73
C PHE A 62 -14.15 9.92 10.42
N ARG A 63 -14.96 10.76 9.77
CA ARG A 63 -16.30 11.11 10.21
C ARG A 63 -17.31 10.54 9.24
N LYS A 64 -18.52 10.30 9.74
CA LYS A 64 -19.65 9.87 8.90
C LYS A 64 -19.83 10.78 7.69
N GLY A 65 -19.95 10.19 6.50
CA GLY A 65 -20.11 10.91 5.24
C GLY A 65 -18.80 11.29 4.55
N GLU A 66 -17.64 11.10 5.18
CA GLU A 66 -16.36 11.39 4.55
C GLU A 66 -15.94 10.26 3.60
N PRO A 67 -15.30 10.60 2.45
CA PRO A 67 -14.74 9.60 1.58
C PRO A 67 -13.49 8.97 2.21
N VAL A 68 -13.30 7.68 1.96
CA VAL A 68 -12.12 6.93 2.39
C VAL A 68 -11.59 6.07 1.26
N ARG A 69 -10.29 6.10 1.05
CA ARG A 69 -9.58 5.20 0.13
C ARG A 69 -8.80 4.16 0.90
N ALA A 70 -8.85 2.94 0.43
CA ALA A 70 -8.13 1.82 1.01
C ALA A 70 -7.97 0.70 -0.03
N VAL A 71 -7.15 -0.29 0.26
CA VAL A 71 -7.12 -1.53 -0.52
C VAL A 71 -7.92 -2.62 0.18
N ILE A 72 -8.45 -3.54 -0.59
CA ILE A 72 -9.03 -4.76 -0.07
C ILE A 72 -7.88 -5.65 0.41
N ALA A 73 -7.75 -5.81 1.73
CA ALA A 73 -6.67 -6.59 2.32
C ALA A 73 -6.96 -8.09 2.27
N ARG A 74 -8.20 -8.45 2.58
CA ARG A 74 -8.68 -9.84 2.57
C ARG A 74 -10.20 -9.90 2.57
N VAL A 75 -10.73 -11.05 2.23
CA VAL A 75 -12.14 -11.37 2.35
C VAL A 75 -12.26 -12.57 3.27
N ASP A 76 -12.76 -12.33 4.49
CA ASP A 76 -13.01 -13.37 5.48
C ASP A 76 -14.41 -13.95 5.26
N ASN A 77 -14.55 -15.26 5.22
CA ASN A 77 -15.85 -15.94 5.04
C ASN A 77 -16.07 -16.95 6.16
N GLU A 78 -16.28 -16.45 7.38
CA GLU A 78 -16.58 -17.27 8.54
C GLU A 78 -18.09 -17.52 8.64
N ASN A 79 -18.48 -18.79 8.79
CA ASN A 79 -19.89 -19.20 8.91
C ASN A 79 -20.79 -18.67 7.78
N ASN A 80 -20.26 -18.65 6.55
CA ASN A 80 -20.95 -18.13 5.36
C ASN A 80 -21.39 -16.66 5.50
N ASN A 81 -20.65 -15.88 6.27
CA ASN A 81 -20.86 -14.45 6.43
C ASN A 81 -19.59 -13.70 5.95
N PRO A 82 -19.51 -13.33 4.68
CA PRO A 82 -18.33 -12.69 4.13
C PRO A 82 -18.12 -11.29 4.70
N LYS A 83 -16.88 -11.01 5.09
CA LYS A 83 -16.45 -9.70 5.54
C LYS A 83 -15.30 -9.22 4.65
N ILE A 84 -15.49 -8.11 4.00
CA ILE A 84 -14.47 -7.48 3.17
C ILE A 84 -13.67 -6.54 4.06
N ILE A 85 -12.39 -6.88 4.28
CA ILE A 85 -11.50 -6.14 5.18
C ILE A 85 -10.60 -5.23 4.36
N LEU A 86 -10.63 -3.95 4.71
CA LEU A 86 -9.83 -2.89 4.08
C LEU A 86 -8.55 -2.62 4.87
N SER A 87 -7.55 -2.07 4.20
CA SER A 87 -6.32 -1.61 4.81
C SER A 87 -5.81 -0.31 4.18
N ARG A 88 -5.33 0.58 5.03
CA ARG A 88 -4.57 1.78 4.66
C ARG A 88 -3.10 1.68 5.07
N THR A 89 -2.73 0.64 5.82
CA THR A 89 -1.35 0.38 6.30
C THR A 89 -0.60 -0.59 5.41
N SER A 90 -1.28 -1.32 4.54
CA SER A 90 -0.66 -2.28 3.63
C SER A 90 0.30 -1.59 2.65
N PRO A 91 1.47 -2.20 2.35
CA PRO A 91 2.34 -1.75 1.26
C PRO A 91 1.61 -1.70 -0.09
N MET A 92 0.62 -2.57 -0.29
CA MET A 92 -0.20 -2.59 -1.50
C MET A 92 -1.01 -1.29 -1.67
N PHE A 93 -1.44 -0.66 -0.58
CA PHE A 93 -2.11 0.64 -0.66
C PHE A 93 -1.20 1.71 -1.28
N LEU A 94 0.04 1.79 -0.84
CA LEU A 94 1.03 2.69 -1.43
C LEU A 94 1.31 2.35 -2.89
N GLN A 95 1.43 1.08 -3.24
CA GLN A 95 1.64 0.65 -4.62
C GLN A 95 0.49 1.07 -5.53
N ARG A 96 -0.76 0.89 -5.09
CA ARG A 96 -1.94 1.30 -5.87
C ARG A 96 -2.04 2.80 -6.04
N LEU A 97 -1.68 3.58 -5.03
CA LEU A 97 -1.60 5.04 -5.14
C LEU A 97 -0.54 5.47 -6.16
N LEU A 98 0.62 4.82 -6.17
CA LEU A 98 1.66 5.06 -7.18
C LEU A 98 1.17 4.75 -8.60
N GLU A 99 0.47 3.65 -8.78
CA GLU A 99 -0.12 3.28 -10.08
C GLU A 99 -1.11 4.33 -10.59
N GLN A 100 -1.85 4.99 -9.70
CA GLN A 100 -2.76 6.08 -10.06
C GLN A 100 -2.02 7.37 -10.46
N GLU A 101 -0.98 7.73 -9.72
CA GLU A 101 -0.27 9.00 -9.89
C GLU A 101 0.81 8.93 -10.98
N VAL A 102 1.32 7.74 -11.29
CA VAL A 102 2.43 7.51 -12.22
C VAL A 102 1.95 6.66 -13.40
N PRO A 103 1.54 7.28 -14.52
CA PRO A 103 1.03 6.56 -15.69
C PRO A 103 2.01 5.53 -16.23
N GLU A 104 3.31 5.80 -16.17
CA GLU A 104 4.38 4.91 -16.64
C GLU A 104 4.40 3.56 -15.91
N ILE A 105 3.92 3.51 -14.66
CA ILE A 105 3.76 2.25 -13.92
C ILE A 105 2.58 1.44 -14.50
N ASN A 106 1.46 2.10 -14.74
CA ASN A 106 0.28 1.46 -15.36
C ASN A 106 0.57 0.95 -16.77
N GLU A 107 1.38 1.67 -17.52
CA GLU A 107 1.78 1.31 -18.88
C GLU A 107 2.86 0.21 -18.92
N GLY A 108 3.35 -0.23 -17.77
CA GLY A 108 4.38 -1.25 -17.66
C GLY A 108 5.81 -0.79 -18.00
N LEU A 109 6.03 0.52 -18.14
CA LEU A 109 7.34 1.11 -18.42
C LEU A 109 8.23 1.18 -17.17
N ILE A 110 7.61 1.32 -16.01
CA ILE A 110 8.26 1.33 -14.69
C ILE A 110 7.65 0.23 -13.86
N THR A 111 8.51 -0.54 -13.18
CA THR A 111 8.10 -1.61 -12.27
C THR A 111 8.46 -1.23 -10.84
N VAL A 112 7.49 -1.34 -9.92
CA VAL A 112 7.74 -1.28 -8.48
C VAL A 112 8.28 -2.62 -8.01
N ARG A 113 9.53 -2.65 -7.59
CA ARG A 113 10.22 -3.90 -7.24
C ARG A 113 10.09 -4.25 -5.76
N ARG A 114 10.18 -3.27 -4.89
CA ARG A 114 10.08 -3.44 -3.43
C ARG A 114 9.48 -2.23 -2.78
N ILE A 115 8.75 -2.46 -1.72
CA ILE A 115 8.22 -1.42 -0.84
C ILE A 115 8.51 -1.83 0.61
N ALA A 116 9.10 -0.91 1.36
CA ALA A 116 9.22 -0.99 2.81
C ALA A 116 8.50 0.22 3.41
N ARG A 117 7.58 -0.02 4.34
CA ARG A 117 6.69 1.02 4.85
C ARG A 117 6.49 0.91 6.37
N ILE A 118 6.62 2.03 7.05
CA ILE A 118 6.14 2.24 8.41
C ILE A 118 4.98 3.25 8.30
N PRO A 119 3.73 2.81 8.41
CA PRO A 119 2.57 3.66 8.14
C PRO A 119 2.56 4.96 8.94
N GLY A 120 2.37 6.09 8.24
CA GLY A 120 2.35 7.42 8.82
C GLY A 120 3.71 8.02 9.18
N GLU A 121 4.79 7.25 9.05
CA GLU A 121 6.14 7.71 9.35
C GLU A 121 6.99 7.85 8.09
N ARG A 122 7.35 6.73 7.49
CA ARG A 122 8.19 6.69 6.30
C ARG A 122 7.94 5.47 5.43
N ALA A 123 8.28 5.59 4.17
CA ALA A 123 8.32 4.48 3.23
C ALA A 123 9.51 4.63 2.28
N LYS A 124 10.07 3.51 1.84
CA LYS A 124 11.02 3.44 0.74
C LYS A 124 10.47 2.56 -0.36
N ILE A 125 10.60 3.05 -1.60
CA ILE A 125 10.09 2.37 -2.79
C ILE A 125 11.27 2.18 -3.74
N ALA A 126 11.53 0.95 -4.14
CA ALA A 126 12.51 0.62 -5.16
C ALA A 126 11.81 0.41 -6.49
N VAL A 127 12.17 1.19 -7.49
CA VAL A 127 11.60 1.18 -8.83
C VAL A 127 12.65 0.86 -9.88
N GLU A 128 12.22 0.34 -11.01
CA GLU A 128 13.08 -0.03 -12.12
C GLU A 128 12.39 0.28 -13.45
N SER A 129 13.17 0.77 -14.43
CA SER A 129 12.74 0.85 -15.81
C SER A 129 13.69 0.04 -16.69
N TYR A 130 13.13 -0.71 -17.64
CA TYR A 130 13.90 -1.44 -18.64
C TYR A 130 14.28 -0.57 -19.84
N ASP A 131 13.72 0.63 -19.93
CA ASP A 131 14.08 1.63 -20.95
C ASP A 131 15.04 2.66 -20.33
N GLU A 132 16.28 2.68 -20.80
CA GLU A 132 17.32 3.58 -20.30
C GLU A 132 16.99 5.07 -20.51
N ARG A 133 16.05 5.39 -21.39
CA ARG A 133 15.58 6.77 -21.63
C ARG A 133 14.62 7.26 -20.55
N ILE A 134 14.09 6.35 -19.72
CA ILE A 134 13.14 6.67 -18.65
C ILE A 134 13.87 6.73 -17.32
N ASP A 135 13.83 7.90 -16.69
CA ASP A 135 14.23 8.06 -15.29
C ASP A 135 13.10 7.59 -14.38
N ALA A 136 13.22 6.37 -13.87
CA ALA A 136 12.18 5.74 -13.06
C ALA A 136 11.90 6.52 -11.76
N VAL A 137 12.94 6.99 -11.07
CA VAL A 137 12.78 7.79 -9.84
C VAL A 137 12.16 9.15 -10.16
N GLY A 138 12.68 9.84 -11.15
CA GLY A 138 12.16 11.15 -11.54
C GLY A 138 10.71 11.12 -12.00
N ALA A 139 10.31 10.07 -12.71
CA ALA A 139 8.91 9.86 -13.13
C ALA A 139 7.97 9.61 -11.95
N CYS A 140 8.40 8.86 -10.94
CA CYS A 140 7.60 8.61 -9.74
C CYS A 140 7.48 9.85 -8.85
N VAL A 141 8.54 10.62 -8.71
CA VAL A 141 8.54 11.87 -7.92
C VAL A 141 7.72 12.96 -8.62
N GLY A 142 7.87 13.07 -9.92
CA GLY A 142 7.22 14.11 -10.74
C GLY A 142 7.92 15.47 -10.66
N VAL A 143 7.48 16.39 -11.52
CA VAL A 143 8.05 17.74 -11.59
C VAL A 143 7.87 18.47 -10.25
N LYS A 144 8.96 18.89 -9.64
CA LYS A 144 8.98 19.51 -8.30
C LYS A 144 8.29 18.68 -7.21
N GLY A 145 8.30 17.36 -7.36
CA GLY A 145 7.67 16.45 -6.39
C GLY A 145 6.15 16.41 -6.47
N ALA A 146 5.51 16.89 -7.53
CA ALA A 146 4.05 17.03 -7.60
C ALA A 146 3.31 15.69 -7.47
N ARG A 147 3.82 14.61 -8.09
CA ARG A 147 3.19 13.29 -8.03
C ARG A 147 3.31 12.68 -6.64
N ILE A 148 4.53 12.67 -6.09
CA ILE A 148 4.77 12.09 -4.77
C ILE A 148 4.08 12.87 -3.65
N HIS A 149 3.95 14.18 -3.79
CA HIS A 149 3.29 15.03 -2.79
C HIS A 149 1.81 14.67 -2.59
N GLY A 150 1.10 14.34 -3.66
CA GLY A 150 -0.28 13.86 -3.58
C GLY A 150 -0.42 12.57 -2.76
N ILE A 151 0.53 11.65 -2.95
CA ILE A 151 0.57 10.39 -2.19
C ILE A 151 0.94 10.65 -0.73
N VAL A 152 1.94 11.50 -0.48
CA VAL A 152 2.34 11.89 0.88
C VAL A 152 1.15 12.45 1.68
N LYS A 153 0.34 13.29 1.05
CA LYS A 153 -0.88 13.84 1.67
C LYS A 153 -1.90 12.75 2.02
N GLU A 154 -2.15 11.83 1.10
CA GLU A 154 -3.08 10.73 1.35
C GLU A 154 -2.63 9.84 2.52
N LEU A 155 -1.34 9.71 2.71
CA LEU A 155 -0.74 8.89 3.76
C LEU A 155 -0.42 9.68 5.04
N ASN A 156 -1.12 10.78 5.29
CA ASN A 156 -0.95 11.63 6.49
C ASN A 156 0.49 12.10 6.74
N ASN A 157 1.14 12.62 5.69
CA ASN A 157 2.51 13.11 5.70
C ASN A 157 3.58 12.04 5.94
N GLU A 158 3.32 10.80 5.56
CA GLU A 158 4.34 9.75 5.49
C GLU A 158 5.47 10.18 4.55
N ASN A 159 6.71 10.15 5.04
CA ASN A 159 7.87 10.52 4.24
C ASN A 159 8.20 9.39 3.24
N ILE A 160 8.04 9.66 1.96
CA ILE A 160 8.24 8.68 0.89
C ILE A 160 9.54 8.96 0.15
N ASP A 161 10.44 7.98 0.15
CA ASP A 161 11.70 8.01 -0.56
C ASP A 161 11.68 6.98 -1.70
N VAL A 162 12.02 7.42 -2.91
CA VAL A 162 12.05 6.57 -4.11
C VAL A 162 13.49 6.35 -4.54
N ILE A 163 13.87 5.09 -4.69
CA ILE A 163 15.21 4.69 -5.09
C ILE A 163 15.17 3.79 -6.33
N ASN A 164 16.29 3.75 -7.07
CA ASN A 164 16.47 2.79 -8.16
C ASN A 164 16.78 1.40 -7.60
N TYR A 165 16.02 0.40 -8.06
CA TYR A 165 16.31 -0.99 -7.79
C TYR A 165 17.62 -1.43 -8.47
N SER A 166 18.33 -2.35 -7.84
CA SER A 166 19.47 -3.05 -8.44
C SER A 166 19.43 -4.54 -8.08
N ALA A 167 19.71 -5.39 -9.07
CA ALA A 167 19.88 -6.82 -8.84
C ALA A 167 21.17 -7.12 -8.05
N ASN A 168 22.15 -6.19 -8.06
CA ASN A 168 23.33 -6.28 -7.21
C ASN A 168 22.97 -5.90 -5.77
N THR A 169 23.02 -6.86 -4.86
CA THR A 169 22.58 -6.69 -3.48
C THR A 169 23.33 -5.58 -2.74
N LYS A 170 24.64 -5.44 -2.94
CA LYS A 170 25.44 -4.37 -2.33
C LYS A 170 24.99 -2.98 -2.79
N ILE A 171 24.79 -2.83 -4.09
CA ILE A 171 24.32 -1.56 -4.68
C ILE A 171 22.91 -1.26 -4.19
N PHE A 172 22.04 -2.26 -4.12
CA PHE A 172 20.68 -2.09 -3.63
C PHE A 172 20.64 -1.64 -2.16
N ILE A 173 21.42 -2.28 -1.30
CA ILE A 173 21.53 -1.88 0.12
C ILE A 173 22.07 -0.45 0.24
N GLN A 174 23.11 -0.11 -0.51
CA GLN A 174 23.67 1.25 -0.51
C GLN A 174 22.64 2.30 -0.91
N ARG A 175 21.86 2.04 -1.96
CA ARG A 175 20.77 2.93 -2.39
C ARG A 175 19.66 3.02 -1.36
N ALA A 176 19.31 1.91 -0.71
CA ALA A 176 18.28 1.88 0.32
C ALA A 176 18.66 2.68 1.57
N LEU A 177 19.94 2.79 1.87
CA LEU A 177 20.47 3.56 3.01
C LEU A 177 20.71 5.03 2.68
N SER A 178 20.63 5.42 1.39
CA SER A 178 20.75 6.84 1.01
C SER A 178 19.78 7.71 1.83
N PRO A 179 20.20 8.91 2.29
CA PRO A 179 21.44 9.64 1.97
C PRO A 179 22.68 9.27 2.81
N ALA A 180 22.58 8.29 3.71
CA ALA A 180 23.71 7.88 4.53
C ALA A 180 24.90 7.39 3.69
N TYR A 181 26.09 7.81 4.05
CA TYR A 181 27.31 7.35 3.39
C TYR A 181 27.77 6.00 3.96
N VAL A 182 27.81 4.99 3.11
CA VAL A 182 28.20 3.64 3.47
C VAL A 182 29.68 3.42 3.20
N ASN A 183 30.46 3.13 4.23
CA ASN A 183 31.90 2.84 4.11
C ASN A 183 32.16 1.48 3.47
N SER A 184 31.48 0.44 3.96
CA SER A 184 31.62 -0.91 3.42
C SER A 184 30.37 -1.76 3.72
N ILE A 185 30.16 -2.79 2.89
CA ILE A 185 29.09 -3.77 3.06
C ILE A 185 29.69 -5.17 2.88
N THR A 186 29.45 -6.03 3.85
CA THR A 186 29.77 -7.45 3.77
C THR A 186 28.48 -8.25 3.75
N ILE A 187 28.32 -9.13 2.75
CA ILE A 187 27.11 -9.93 2.58
C ILE A 187 27.41 -11.39 2.88
N ASP A 188 26.60 -11.99 3.72
CA ASP A 188 26.53 -13.41 3.99
C ASP A 188 25.23 -13.95 3.41
N GLU A 189 25.32 -14.52 2.21
CA GLU A 189 24.15 -15.02 1.47
C GLU A 189 23.53 -16.26 2.13
N GLU A 190 24.36 -17.10 2.77
CA GLU A 190 23.90 -18.32 3.42
C GLU A 190 22.99 -18.03 4.62
N ASN A 191 23.32 -17.01 5.39
CA ASN A 191 22.58 -16.61 6.59
C ASN A 191 21.61 -15.43 6.33
N HIS A 192 21.45 -14.99 5.07
CA HIS A 192 20.64 -13.84 4.71
C HIS A 192 20.94 -12.58 5.52
N LYS A 193 22.24 -12.32 5.73
CA LYS A 193 22.73 -11.23 6.56
C LYS A 193 23.62 -10.28 5.77
N ALA A 194 23.53 -8.99 6.09
CA ALA A 194 24.44 -7.98 5.60
C ALA A 194 24.95 -7.15 6.78
N ASP A 195 26.27 -7.00 6.87
CA ASP A 195 26.92 -6.10 7.81
C ASP A 195 27.30 -4.82 7.07
N VAL A 196 26.75 -3.69 7.54
CA VAL A 196 26.94 -2.38 6.93
C VAL A 196 27.71 -1.49 7.89
N PHE A 197 28.80 -0.88 7.42
CA PHE A 197 29.64 0.00 8.21
C PHE A 197 29.44 1.45 7.75
N LEU A 198 29.00 2.28 8.68
CA LEU A 198 28.74 3.71 8.50
C LEU A 198 29.68 4.53 9.39
N GLN A 199 29.86 5.82 9.07
CA GLN A 199 30.48 6.74 10.00
C GLN A 199 29.53 7.05 11.17
N PRO A 200 30.06 7.34 12.39
CA PRO A 200 29.22 7.60 13.57
C PRO A 200 28.19 8.71 13.40
N GLN A 201 28.45 9.69 12.55
CA GLN A 201 27.53 10.80 12.25
C GLN A 201 26.39 10.42 11.30
N GLU A 202 26.42 9.23 10.74
CA GLU A 202 25.39 8.73 9.81
C GLU A 202 24.39 7.77 10.48
N VAL A 203 24.56 7.51 11.76
CA VAL A 203 23.74 6.57 12.55
C VAL A 203 22.59 7.28 13.26
#